data_0f805df31f109dd1f210f9de0a7a6e25
#
_entry.id   0f805df31f109dd1f210f9de0a7a6e25
#
_cell.length_a   1.000
_cell.length_b   1.000
_cell.length_c   1.000
_cell.angle_alpha   90.00
_cell.angle_beta   90.00
_cell.angle_gamma   90.00
#
_symmetry.space_group_name_H-M   'P 1'
#
loop_
_entity.id
_entity.type
_entity.pdbx_description
1 polymer ?
#
loop_
_entity_poly.entity_id
_entity_poly.type
_entity_poly.pdbx_seq_one_letter_code
_entity_poly.pdbx_strand_id
1 'polypeptide(L)'
;MDFAGAYSAENLKFLLDGLYITLIVAFAAIVLSFVLGCVIGVIRYAKVPVLSPIMFVLVELIRNLPLLLIIFFIRFALPEVGIKMGLITAAIAGLTIFEAAMIAEIVRGGLTSVDKGQIEAARSSGLSSFQTLWHIVLPQGLRRMVPPLVSQFISLLKDTSLAVVISLPELMHNAGIVIGHGYTYTIPTLLLVALIYFTVNFMLSLVSKRLESKGA
;
A
#
# COMPACT_ATOMS: atom_id res chain seq x y z
N MET A 1 0.48 -26.19 -24.53
CA MET A 1 1.08 -25.61 -23.32
C MET A 1 2.51 -26.10 -23.24
N ASP A 2 3.47 -25.22 -23.20
CA ASP A 2 4.89 -25.56 -23.06
C ASP A 2 5.42 -25.11 -21.71
N PHE A 3 5.36 -26.01 -20.72
CA PHE A 3 5.88 -25.77 -19.38
C PHE A 3 7.41 -25.76 -19.35
N ALA A 4 8.07 -26.59 -20.16
CA ALA A 4 9.51 -26.69 -20.14
C ALA A 4 10.16 -25.40 -20.69
N GLY A 5 9.65 -24.87 -21.79
CA GLY A 5 10.12 -23.62 -22.37
C GLY A 5 9.80 -22.42 -21.47
N ALA A 6 8.56 -22.34 -20.95
CA ALA A 6 8.15 -21.24 -20.05
C ALA A 6 8.97 -21.21 -18.74
N TYR A 7 9.38 -22.36 -18.22
CA TYR A 7 10.15 -22.51 -16.98
C TYR A 7 11.64 -22.73 -17.23
N SER A 8 12.14 -22.31 -18.38
CA SER A 8 13.59 -22.31 -18.63
C SER A 8 14.32 -21.47 -17.58
N ALA A 9 15.60 -21.79 -17.33
CA ALA A 9 16.40 -21.07 -16.34
C ALA A 9 16.49 -19.56 -16.62
N GLU A 10 16.49 -19.19 -17.92
CA GLU A 10 16.50 -17.79 -18.36
C GLU A 10 15.19 -17.09 -18.01
N ASN A 11 14.03 -17.67 -18.34
CA ASN A 11 12.72 -17.10 -18.03
C ASN A 11 12.47 -17.02 -16.53
N LEU A 12 12.88 -18.05 -15.77
CA LEU A 12 12.77 -18.03 -14.29
C LEU A 12 13.59 -16.90 -13.70
N LYS A 13 14.85 -16.73 -14.14
CA LYS A 13 15.69 -15.61 -13.69
C LYS A 13 15.06 -14.27 -14.03
N PHE A 14 14.56 -14.12 -15.25
CA PHE A 14 13.91 -12.88 -15.70
C PHE A 14 12.65 -12.54 -14.89
N LEU A 15 11.85 -13.53 -14.51
CA LEU A 15 10.70 -13.35 -13.63
C LEU A 15 11.14 -12.98 -12.21
N LEU A 16 12.22 -13.59 -11.69
CA LEU A 16 12.77 -13.24 -10.37
C LEU A 16 13.36 -11.83 -10.33
N ASP A 17 13.98 -11.37 -11.41
CA ASP A 17 14.44 -9.98 -11.52
C ASP A 17 13.23 -9.02 -11.46
N GLY A 18 12.12 -9.36 -12.12
CA GLY A 18 10.86 -8.63 -12.01
C GLY A 18 10.28 -8.64 -10.60
N LEU A 19 10.32 -9.80 -9.92
CA LEU A 19 9.90 -9.90 -8.51
C LEU A 19 10.73 -9.00 -7.59
N TYR A 20 12.03 -8.91 -7.83
CA TYR A 20 12.92 -8.03 -7.06
C TYR A 20 12.48 -6.56 -7.17
N ILE A 21 12.15 -6.09 -8.37
CA ILE A 21 11.61 -4.74 -8.59
C ILE A 21 10.25 -4.57 -7.90
N THR A 22 9.35 -5.54 -8.02
CA THR A 22 8.07 -5.57 -7.29
C THR A 22 8.27 -5.33 -5.79
N LEU A 23 9.20 -6.07 -5.17
CA LEU A 23 9.45 -5.99 -3.73
C LEU A 23 10.07 -4.65 -3.31
N ILE A 24 11.01 -4.09 -4.10
CA ILE A 24 11.59 -2.76 -3.84
C ILE A 24 10.51 -1.69 -3.88
N VAL A 25 9.69 -1.70 -4.94
CA VAL A 25 8.63 -0.69 -5.12
C VAL A 25 7.58 -0.82 -4.02
N ALA A 26 7.15 -2.05 -3.70
CA ALA A 26 6.21 -2.29 -2.62
C ALA A 26 6.75 -1.81 -1.27
N PHE A 27 7.98 -2.20 -0.91
CA PHE A 27 8.58 -1.81 0.36
C PHE A 27 8.72 -0.29 0.50
N ALA A 28 9.24 0.38 -0.53
CA ALA A 28 9.38 1.84 -0.53
C ALA A 28 8.02 2.54 -0.41
N ALA A 29 7.03 2.09 -1.18
CA ALA A 29 5.68 2.66 -1.13
C ALA A 29 5.00 2.39 0.23
N ILE A 30 5.15 1.20 0.84
CA ILE A 30 4.64 0.89 2.19
C ILE A 30 5.21 1.86 3.22
N VAL A 31 6.54 2.04 3.25
CA VAL A 31 7.19 2.90 4.25
C VAL A 31 6.73 4.36 4.10
N LEU A 32 6.76 4.87 2.87
CA LEU A 32 6.37 6.27 2.61
C LEU A 32 4.88 6.51 2.87
N SER A 33 4.02 5.63 2.40
CA SER A 33 2.57 5.75 2.61
C SER A 33 2.17 5.59 4.07
N PHE A 34 2.85 4.73 4.83
CA PHE A 34 2.61 4.56 6.26
C PHE A 34 2.92 5.85 7.01
N VAL A 35 4.09 6.46 6.77
CA VAL A 35 4.47 7.72 7.42
C VAL A 35 3.49 8.84 7.08
N LEU A 36 3.21 9.05 5.78
CA LEU A 36 2.28 10.09 5.33
C LEU A 36 0.85 9.84 5.81
N GLY A 37 0.38 8.61 5.71
CA GLY A 37 -0.97 8.22 6.14
C GLY A 37 -1.19 8.39 7.64
N CYS A 38 -0.19 8.03 8.47
CA CYS A 38 -0.24 8.27 9.91
C CYS A 38 -0.34 9.78 10.22
N VAL A 39 0.49 10.60 9.59
CA VAL A 39 0.46 12.06 9.80
C VAL A 39 -0.91 12.64 9.40
N ILE A 40 -1.41 12.30 8.20
CA ILE A 40 -2.69 12.78 7.70
C ILE A 40 -3.84 12.29 8.60
N GLY A 41 -3.82 11.01 8.99
CA GLY A 41 -4.85 10.41 9.83
C GLY A 41 -4.94 11.06 11.23
N VAL A 42 -3.79 11.36 11.83
CA VAL A 42 -3.73 12.06 13.12
C VAL A 42 -4.21 13.51 12.98
N ILE A 43 -3.80 14.25 11.95
CA ILE A 43 -4.29 15.62 11.66
C ILE A 43 -5.81 15.64 11.56
N ARG A 44 -6.40 14.68 10.84
CA ARG A 44 -7.85 14.55 10.66
C ARG A 44 -8.55 14.15 11.96
N TYR A 45 -7.98 13.24 12.74
CA TYR A 45 -8.51 12.85 14.05
C TYR A 45 -8.50 14.02 15.04
N ALA A 46 -7.39 14.75 15.13
CA ALA A 46 -7.21 15.89 16.02
C ALA A 46 -8.02 17.12 15.57
N LYS A 47 -8.69 17.08 14.41
CA LYS A 47 -9.45 18.19 13.83
C LYS A 47 -8.68 19.50 13.77
N VAL A 48 -7.38 19.41 13.38
CA VAL A 48 -6.52 20.60 13.26
C VAL A 48 -7.18 21.64 12.34
N PRO A 49 -7.37 22.89 12.82
CA PRO A 49 -8.04 23.93 12.02
C PRO A 49 -7.37 24.11 10.65
N VAL A 50 -8.15 24.35 9.61
CA VAL A 50 -7.72 24.50 8.21
C VAL A 50 -7.14 23.22 7.59
N LEU A 51 -6.19 22.56 8.26
CA LEU A 51 -5.54 21.36 7.70
C LEU A 51 -6.49 20.16 7.62
N SER A 52 -7.30 19.93 8.64
CA SER A 52 -8.21 18.78 8.66
C SER A 52 -9.22 18.78 7.52
N PRO A 53 -9.94 19.87 7.20
CA PRO A 53 -10.84 19.90 6.05
C PRO A 53 -10.11 19.78 4.71
N ILE A 54 -8.90 20.34 4.55
CA ILE A 54 -8.11 20.18 3.34
C ILE A 54 -7.70 18.70 3.17
N MET A 55 -7.15 18.08 4.22
CA MET A 55 -6.78 16.67 4.17
C MET A 55 -8.01 15.77 3.95
N PHE A 56 -9.16 16.12 4.49
CA PHE A 56 -10.41 15.40 4.22
C PHE A 56 -10.72 15.36 2.73
N VAL A 57 -10.76 16.54 2.07
CA VAL A 57 -11.06 16.64 0.64
C VAL A 57 -10.03 15.88 -0.20
N LEU A 58 -8.74 16.02 0.10
CA LEU A 58 -7.68 15.33 -0.64
C LEU A 58 -7.77 13.80 -0.48
N VAL A 59 -7.98 13.31 0.73
CA VAL A 59 -8.12 11.88 1.00
C VAL A 59 -9.34 11.31 0.29
N GLU A 60 -10.49 11.98 0.37
CA GLU A 60 -11.70 11.54 -0.34
C GLU A 60 -11.53 11.57 -1.86
N LEU A 61 -10.89 12.60 -2.40
CA LEU A 61 -10.58 12.67 -3.84
C LEU A 61 -9.74 11.45 -4.26
N ILE A 62 -8.61 11.21 -3.58
CA ILE A 62 -7.66 10.14 -3.95
C ILE A 62 -8.32 8.76 -3.80
N ARG A 63 -9.05 8.50 -2.72
CA ARG A 63 -9.71 7.21 -2.47
C ARG A 63 -10.81 6.86 -3.48
N ASN A 64 -11.41 7.86 -4.10
CA ASN A 64 -12.46 7.67 -5.11
C ASN A 64 -11.91 7.66 -6.55
N LEU A 65 -10.60 7.82 -6.75
CA LEU A 65 -9.97 7.69 -8.06
C LEU A 65 -9.40 6.27 -8.25
N PRO A 66 -9.44 5.72 -9.47
CA PRO A 66 -8.71 4.49 -9.77
C PRO A 66 -7.20 4.68 -9.56
N LEU A 67 -6.55 3.77 -8.85
CA LEU A 67 -5.09 3.79 -8.67
C LEU A 67 -4.34 3.86 -10.01
N LEU A 68 -4.80 3.10 -11.00
CA LEU A 68 -4.22 3.10 -12.35
C LEU A 68 -4.20 4.51 -12.96
N LEU A 69 -5.27 5.29 -12.76
CA LEU A 69 -5.34 6.67 -13.24
C LEU A 69 -4.31 7.57 -12.55
N ILE A 70 -4.08 7.38 -11.24
CA ILE A 70 -3.07 8.12 -10.48
C ILE A 70 -1.67 7.82 -11.02
N ILE A 71 -1.36 6.53 -11.27
CA ILE A 71 -0.07 6.12 -11.87
C ILE A 71 0.11 6.76 -13.25
N PHE A 72 -0.91 6.75 -14.08
CA PHE A 72 -0.88 7.39 -15.40
C PHE A 72 -0.66 8.90 -15.32
N PHE A 73 -1.37 9.55 -14.42
CA PHE A 73 -1.23 11.00 -14.24
C PHE A 73 0.21 11.38 -13.85
N ILE A 74 0.79 10.65 -12.90
CA ILE A 74 2.17 10.90 -12.46
C ILE A 74 3.17 10.64 -13.59
N ARG A 75 2.97 9.57 -14.36
CA ARG A 75 3.94 9.20 -15.40
C ARG A 75 3.84 10.04 -16.66
N PHE A 76 2.64 10.43 -17.06
CA PHE A 76 2.40 11.06 -18.35
C PHE A 76 1.97 12.53 -18.26
N ALA A 77 1.19 12.93 -17.26
CA ALA A 77 0.73 14.31 -17.15
C ALA A 77 1.72 15.23 -16.40
N LEU A 78 2.38 14.77 -15.33
CA LEU A 78 3.35 15.61 -14.61
C LEU A 78 4.54 16.09 -15.45
N PRO A 79 5.09 15.31 -16.40
CA PRO A 79 6.13 15.80 -17.30
C PRO A 79 5.74 17.00 -18.14
N GLU A 80 4.46 17.19 -18.45
CA GLU A 80 3.93 18.35 -19.21
C GLU A 80 4.09 19.67 -18.43
N VAL A 81 4.08 19.59 -17.10
CA VAL A 81 4.31 20.75 -16.22
C VAL A 81 5.75 20.78 -15.68
N GLY A 82 6.67 20.03 -16.31
CA GLY A 82 8.11 20.05 -16.01
C GLY A 82 8.58 19.08 -14.94
N ILE A 83 7.68 18.29 -14.32
CA ILE A 83 8.04 17.32 -13.28
C ILE A 83 8.28 15.95 -13.92
N LYS A 84 9.55 15.61 -14.18
CA LYS A 84 9.94 14.35 -14.82
C LYS A 84 10.43 13.35 -13.76
N MET A 85 9.88 12.12 -13.79
CA MET A 85 10.28 11.03 -12.90
C MET A 85 10.63 9.79 -13.71
N GLY A 86 11.61 9.01 -13.20
CA GLY A 86 11.90 7.66 -13.72
C GLY A 86 10.73 6.70 -13.43
N LEU A 87 10.72 5.54 -14.10
CA LEU A 87 9.65 4.56 -13.97
C LEU A 87 9.42 4.11 -12.53
N ILE A 88 10.50 3.73 -11.83
CA ILE A 88 10.44 3.27 -10.44
C ILE A 88 9.91 4.38 -9.53
N THR A 89 10.43 5.60 -9.67
CA THR A 89 10.00 6.74 -8.84
C THR A 89 8.53 7.10 -9.10
N ALA A 90 8.08 7.07 -10.36
CA ALA A 90 6.69 7.33 -10.71
C ALA A 90 5.74 6.27 -10.13
N ALA A 91 6.12 5.00 -10.20
CA ALA A 91 5.35 3.91 -9.60
C ALA A 91 5.28 4.05 -8.06
N ILE A 92 6.42 4.28 -7.39
CA ILE A 92 6.47 4.50 -5.94
C ILE A 92 5.61 5.71 -5.56
N ALA A 93 5.69 6.82 -6.28
CA ALA A 93 4.91 8.02 -5.98
C ALA A 93 3.39 7.75 -6.12
N GLY A 94 2.96 7.10 -7.19
CA GLY A 94 1.55 6.77 -7.42
C GLY A 94 0.97 5.86 -6.34
N LEU A 95 1.68 4.78 -6.05
CA LEU A 95 1.31 3.85 -4.98
C LEU A 95 1.32 4.56 -3.62
N THR A 96 2.34 5.37 -3.32
CA THR A 96 2.44 6.10 -2.05
C THR A 96 1.27 7.06 -1.84
N ILE A 97 0.89 7.85 -2.86
CA ILE A 97 -0.21 8.80 -2.77
C ILE A 97 -1.53 8.08 -2.50
N PHE A 98 -1.81 7.02 -3.24
CA PHE A 98 -3.03 6.25 -3.07
C PHE A 98 -3.09 5.58 -1.70
N GLU A 99 -2.04 4.85 -1.34
CA GLU A 99 -1.98 4.12 -0.08
C GLU A 99 -1.95 5.03 1.15
N ALA A 100 -1.31 6.19 1.08
CA ALA A 100 -1.34 7.17 2.16
C ALA A 100 -2.75 7.65 2.47
N ALA A 101 -3.60 7.81 1.46
CA ALA A 101 -5.01 8.17 1.65
C ALA A 101 -5.81 7.04 2.32
N MET A 102 -5.57 5.77 1.92
CA MET A 102 -6.18 4.59 2.54
C MET A 102 -5.74 4.44 4.00
N ILE A 103 -4.44 4.53 4.26
CA ILE A 103 -3.87 4.43 5.61
C ILE A 103 -4.35 5.58 6.51
N ALA A 104 -4.47 6.80 5.97
CA ALA A 104 -4.97 7.95 6.72
C ALA A 104 -6.39 7.69 7.28
N GLU A 105 -7.25 7.05 6.51
CA GLU A 105 -8.60 6.69 6.95
C GLU A 105 -8.59 5.54 7.98
N ILE A 106 -7.73 4.54 7.79
CA ILE A 106 -7.53 3.45 8.77
C ILE A 106 -7.08 4.03 10.11
N VAL A 107 -6.10 4.93 10.09
CA VAL A 107 -5.57 5.57 11.30
C VAL A 107 -6.63 6.44 11.98
N ARG A 108 -7.31 7.30 11.21
CA ARG A 108 -8.39 8.12 11.74
C ARG A 108 -9.51 7.25 12.33
N GLY A 109 -9.93 6.21 11.63
CA GLY A 109 -10.96 5.27 12.07
C GLY A 109 -10.58 4.53 13.34
N GLY A 110 -9.34 4.03 13.42
CA GLY A 110 -8.82 3.34 14.59
C GLY A 110 -8.76 4.24 15.84
N LEU A 111 -8.28 5.48 15.69
CA LEU A 111 -8.27 6.45 16.79
C LEU A 111 -9.70 6.84 17.21
N THR A 112 -10.62 7.01 16.26
CA THR A 112 -12.02 7.36 16.54
C THR A 112 -12.81 6.22 17.18
N SER A 113 -12.38 4.98 16.99
CA SER A 113 -13.06 3.80 17.53
C SER A 113 -12.95 3.64 19.04
N VAL A 114 -12.03 4.39 19.69
CA VAL A 114 -11.88 4.36 21.15
C VAL A 114 -13.12 4.98 21.81
N ASP A 115 -13.63 4.32 22.83
CA ASP A 115 -14.85 4.72 23.51
C ASP A 115 -14.73 6.13 24.09
N LYS A 116 -15.78 6.95 23.88
CA LYS A 116 -15.81 8.34 24.36
C LYS A 116 -15.75 8.44 25.88
N GLY A 117 -16.35 7.50 26.59
CA GLY A 117 -16.30 7.45 28.06
C GLY A 117 -14.88 7.31 28.58
N GLN A 118 -14.00 6.59 27.87
CA GLN A 118 -12.57 6.51 28.22
C GLN A 118 -11.88 7.87 28.10
N ILE A 119 -12.22 8.62 27.06
CA ILE A 119 -11.66 9.95 26.81
C ILE A 119 -12.18 10.93 27.85
N GLU A 120 -13.48 10.89 28.15
CA GLU A 120 -14.13 11.75 29.16
C GLU A 120 -13.60 11.47 30.56
N ALA A 121 -13.45 10.20 30.95
CA ALA A 121 -12.87 9.81 32.23
C ALA A 121 -11.43 10.31 32.39
N ALA A 122 -10.61 10.15 31.33
CA ALA A 122 -9.24 10.65 31.35
C ALA A 122 -9.19 12.18 31.47
N ARG A 123 -10.05 12.91 30.77
CA ARG A 123 -10.16 14.39 30.86
C ARG A 123 -10.63 14.83 32.26
N SER A 124 -11.62 14.14 32.83
CA SER A 124 -12.12 14.41 34.20
C SER A 124 -11.06 14.13 35.26
N SER A 125 -10.14 13.20 35.02
CA SER A 125 -8.98 12.93 35.88
C SER A 125 -7.84 13.95 35.71
N GLY A 126 -8.03 15.03 34.93
CA GLY A 126 -7.07 16.11 34.77
C GLY A 126 -6.04 15.92 33.65
N LEU A 127 -6.11 14.83 32.83
CA LEU A 127 -5.22 14.66 31.69
C LEU A 127 -5.48 15.73 30.62
N SER A 128 -4.42 16.30 30.07
CA SER A 128 -4.53 17.18 28.89
C SER A 128 -4.98 16.39 27.68
N SER A 129 -5.42 17.08 26.61
CA SER A 129 -5.81 16.41 25.36
C SER A 129 -4.67 15.59 24.76
N PHE A 130 -3.44 16.09 24.85
CA PHE A 130 -2.23 15.39 24.39
C PHE A 130 -1.94 14.14 25.25
N GLN A 131 -2.03 14.26 26.58
CA GLN A 131 -1.85 13.12 27.49
C GLN A 131 -2.93 12.06 27.27
N THR A 132 -4.18 12.48 27.09
CA THR A 132 -5.29 11.57 26.79
C THR A 132 -5.05 10.83 25.47
N LEU A 133 -4.61 11.56 24.43
CA LEU A 133 -4.26 10.93 23.13
C LEU A 133 -3.15 9.90 23.31
N TRP A 134 -2.07 10.28 23.99
CA TRP A 134 -0.87 9.44 24.10
C TRP A 134 -1.04 8.22 25.00
N HIS A 135 -1.71 8.39 26.15
CA HIS A 135 -1.81 7.32 27.17
C HIS A 135 -3.08 6.47 27.05
N ILE A 136 -4.16 6.99 26.48
CA ILE A 136 -5.45 6.30 26.42
C ILE A 136 -5.83 5.90 24.99
N VAL A 137 -5.85 6.89 24.08
CA VAL A 137 -6.39 6.68 22.74
C VAL A 137 -5.39 5.92 21.86
N LEU A 138 -4.13 6.33 21.83
CA LEU A 138 -3.13 5.76 20.92
C LEU A 138 -2.87 4.27 21.19
N PRO A 139 -2.66 3.78 22.43
CA PRO A 139 -2.44 2.37 22.68
C PRO A 139 -3.62 1.48 22.27
N GLN A 140 -4.85 1.95 22.51
CA GLN A 140 -6.06 1.22 22.13
C GLN A 140 -6.32 1.30 20.63
N GLY A 141 -6.15 2.50 20.05
CA GLY A 141 -6.30 2.72 18.61
C GLY A 141 -5.32 1.90 17.79
N LEU A 142 -4.04 1.82 18.19
CA LEU A 142 -3.02 1.03 17.50
C LEU A 142 -3.41 -0.44 17.37
N ARG A 143 -3.90 -1.05 18.44
CA ARG A 143 -4.35 -2.45 18.42
C ARG A 143 -5.47 -2.68 17.40
N ARG A 144 -6.37 -1.71 17.23
CA ARG A 144 -7.49 -1.78 16.28
C ARG A 144 -7.09 -1.46 14.85
N MET A 145 -5.98 -0.70 14.66
CA MET A 145 -5.47 -0.36 13.32
C MET A 145 -4.59 -1.46 12.71
N VAL A 146 -3.89 -2.26 13.53
CA VAL A 146 -2.92 -3.26 13.03
C VAL A 146 -3.52 -4.21 12.00
N PRO A 147 -4.68 -4.88 12.22
CA PRO A 147 -5.23 -5.80 11.24
C PRO A 147 -5.54 -5.14 9.87
N PRO A 148 -6.28 -4.00 9.81
CA PRO A 148 -6.54 -3.35 8.53
C PRO A 148 -5.29 -2.77 7.87
N LEU A 149 -4.27 -2.31 8.63
CA LEU A 149 -3.00 -1.85 8.06
C LEU A 149 -2.26 -2.97 7.36
N VAL A 150 -2.16 -4.14 8.00
CA VAL A 150 -1.49 -5.28 7.37
C VAL A 150 -2.24 -5.77 6.14
N SER A 151 -3.57 -5.80 6.17
CA SER A 151 -4.39 -6.11 5.00
C SER A 151 -4.13 -5.12 3.86
N GLN A 152 -3.95 -3.85 4.18
CA GLN A 152 -3.65 -2.81 3.19
C GLN A 152 -2.24 -2.99 2.59
N PHE A 153 -1.23 -3.34 3.39
CA PHE A 153 0.12 -3.61 2.87
C PHE A 153 0.17 -4.84 1.94
N ILE A 154 -0.61 -5.88 2.25
CA ILE A 154 -0.77 -7.04 1.36
C ILE A 154 -1.47 -6.62 0.05
N SER A 155 -2.44 -5.72 0.12
CA SER A 155 -3.11 -5.16 -1.06
C SER A 155 -2.12 -4.37 -1.93
N LEU A 156 -1.34 -3.46 -1.31
CA LEU A 156 -0.34 -2.65 -2.00
C LEU A 156 0.66 -3.52 -2.78
N LEU A 157 1.12 -4.64 -2.21
CA LEU A 157 2.04 -5.54 -2.91
C LEU A 157 1.41 -6.09 -4.20
N LYS A 158 0.12 -6.42 -4.20
CA LYS A 158 -0.61 -6.84 -5.42
C LYS A 158 -0.77 -5.67 -6.40
N ASP A 159 -1.05 -4.48 -5.88
CA ASP A 159 -1.29 -3.27 -6.65
C ASP A 159 -0.04 -2.78 -7.39
N THR A 160 1.17 -3.21 -6.99
CA THR A 160 2.39 -2.95 -7.77
C THR A 160 2.30 -3.49 -9.19
N SER A 161 1.54 -4.58 -9.42
CA SER A 161 1.31 -5.15 -10.76
C SER A 161 0.63 -4.17 -11.72
N LEU A 162 -0.10 -3.18 -11.23
CA LEU A 162 -0.69 -2.13 -12.06
C LEU A 162 0.35 -1.23 -12.72
N ALA A 163 1.59 -1.20 -12.21
CA ALA A 163 2.67 -0.44 -12.81
C ALA A 163 3.17 -1.03 -14.16
N VAL A 164 2.67 -2.21 -14.55
CA VAL A 164 2.85 -2.76 -15.90
C VAL A 164 2.41 -1.76 -16.98
N VAL A 165 1.37 -0.98 -16.72
CA VAL A 165 0.81 -0.01 -17.69
C VAL A 165 1.76 1.13 -18.06
N ILE A 166 2.75 1.42 -17.20
CA ILE A 166 3.82 2.40 -17.48
C ILE A 166 5.12 1.71 -17.89
N SER A 167 5.07 0.42 -18.22
CA SER A 167 6.21 -0.42 -18.61
C SER A 167 7.29 -0.53 -17.52
N LEU A 168 6.91 -0.52 -16.25
CA LEU A 168 7.83 -0.83 -15.17
C LEU A 168 8.23 -2.32 -15.27
N PRO A 169 9.53 -2.68 -15.26
CA PRO A 169 9.98 -4.06 -15.40
C PRO A 169 9.81 -4.86 -14.09
N GLU A 170 8.59 -4.88 -13.56
CA GLU A 170 8.17 -5.66 -12.40
C GLU A 170 7.68 -7.06 -12.83
N LEU A 171 7.27 -7.90 -11.89
CA LEU A 171 6.95 -9.31 -12.13
C LEU A 171 5.89 -9.51 -13.24
N MET A 172 4.81 -8.72 -13.24
CA MET A 172 3.72 -8.87 -14.23
C MET A 172 4.15 -8.37 -15.62
N HIS A 173 4.96 -7.32 -15.70
CA HIS A 173 5.56 -6.83 -16.93
C HIS A 173 6.48 -7.89 -17.56
N ASN A 174 7.38 -8.46 -16.75
CA ASN A 174 8.29 -9.50 -17.23
C ASN A 174 7.53 -10.77 -17.65
N ALA A 175 6.44 -11.11 -16.95
CA ALA A 175 5.54 -12.18 -17.36
C ALA A 175 4.92 -11.93 -18.73
N GLY A 176 4.50 -10.69 -19.01
CA GLY A 176 3.97 -10.29 -20.30
C GLY A 176 4.99 -10.50 -21.45
N ILE A 177 6.28 -10.23 -21.20
CA ILE A 177 7.35 -10.47 -22.17
C ILE A 177 7.54 -11.98 -22.43
N VAL A 178 7.59 -12.80 -21.38
CA VAL A 178 7.70 -14.26 -21.51
C VAL A 178 6.51 -14.83 -22.30
N ILE A 179 5.29 -14.36 -22.02
CA ILE A 179 4.08 -14.74 -22.76
C ILE A 179 4.19 -14.35 -24.23
N GLY A 180 4.81 -13.20 -24.52
CA GLY A 180 5.02 -12.71 -25.90
C GLY A 180 5.91 -13.59 -26.75
N HIS A 181 6.73 -14.49 -26.19
CA HIS A 181 7.52 -15.46 -26.93
C HIS A 181 6.67 -16.54 -27.61
N GLY A 182 5.42 -16.78 -27.15
CA GLY A 182 4.51 -17.73 -27.77
C GLY A 182 3.25 -17.97 -26.92
N TYR A 183 2.10 -18.08 -27.56
CA TYR A 183 0.83 -18.30 -26.87
C TYR A 183 0.80 -19.61 -26.03
N THR A 184 1.68 -20.57 -26.33
CA THR A 184 1.83 -21.80 -25.55
C THR A 184 2.40 -21.55 -24.15
N TYR A 185 3.05 -20.38 -23.92
CA TYR A 185 3.62 -19.96 -22.65
C TYR A 185 2.61 -19.25 -21.74
N THR A 186 1.47 -18.80 -22.26
CA THR A 186 0.50 -17.98 -21.50
C THR A 186 0.08 -18.64 -20.18
N ILE A 187 -0.49 -19.85 -20.25
CA ILE A 187 -1.00 -20.54 -19.05
C ILE A 187 0.15 -20.91 -18.09
N PRO A 188 1.26 -21.54 -18.53
CA PRO A 188 2.36 -21.83 -17.61
C PRO A 188 2.88 -20.59 -16.88
N THR A 189 3.14 -19.49 -17.61
CA THR A 189 3.67 -18.26 -17.01
C THR A 189 2.69 -17.64 -16.02
N LEU A 190 1.41 -17.54 -16.36
CA LEU A 190 0.39 -16.99 -15.44
C LEU A 190 0.21 -17.85 -14.18
N LEU A 191 0.27 -19.16 -14.29
CA LEU A 191 0.22 -20.05 -13.13
C LEU A 191 1.43 -19.84 -12.21
N LEU A 192 2.63 -19.70 -12.78
CA LEU A 192 3.83 -19.44 -12.00
C LEU A 192 3.77 -18.07 -11.31
N VAL A 193 3.38 -17.03 -12.01
CA VAL A 193 3.23 -15.67 -11.45
C VAL A 193 2.17 -15.66 -10.35
N ALA A 194 1.03 -16.33 -10.57
CA ALA A 194 0.01 -16.47 -9.55
C ALA A 194 0.53 -17.19 -8.29
N LEU A 195 1.33 -18.25 -8.48
CA LEU A 195 1.97 -18.97 -7.37
C LEU A 195 2.98 -18.09 -6.63
N ILE A 196 3.77 -17.29 -7.33
CA ILE A 196 4.73 -16.36 -6.73
C ILE A 196 3.99 -15.32 -5.88
N TYR A 197 3.00 -14.61 -6.45
CA TYR A 197 2.18 -13.64 -5.69
C TYR A 197 1.48 -14.28 -4.51
N PHE A 198 0.88 -15.47 -4.70
CA PHE A 198 0.24 -16.20 -3.63
C PHE A 198 1.21 -16.51 -2.49
N THR A 199 2.39 -17.03 -2.81
CA THR A 199 3.40 -17.40 -1.81
C THR A 199 3.86 -16.19 -1.01
N VAL A 200 4.20 -15.08 -1.66
CA VAL A 200 4.64 -13.86 -0.99
C VAL A 200 3.53 -13.27 -0.11
N ASN A 201 2.32 -13.14 -0.65
CA ASN A 201 1.18 -12.61 0.12
C ASN A 201 0.76 -13.53 1.27
N PHE A 202 0.81 -14.85 1.08
CA PHE A 202 0.50 -15.82 2.12
C PHE A 202 1.52 -15.75 3.27
N MET A 203 2.81 -15.63 2.96
CA MET A 203 3.85 -15.43 3.98
C MET A 203 3.62 -14.14 4.78
N LEU A 204 3.28 -13.04 4.12
CA LEU A 204 2.93 -11.79 4.80
C LEU A 204 1.68 -11.95 5.67
N SER A 205 0.65 -12.67 5.20
CA SER A 205 -0.56 -12.96 5.96
C SER A 205 -0.29 -13.79 7.22
N LEU A 206 0.65 -14.75 7.17
CA LEU A 206 1.05 -15.52 8.35
C LEU A 206 1.76 -14.65 9.39
N VAL A 207 2.60 -13.72 8.95
CA VAL A 207 3.23 -12.72 9.84
C VAL A 207 2.18 -11.84 10.49
N SER A 208 1.18 -11.37 9.72
CA SER A 208 0.04 -10.60 10.23
C SER A 208 -0.68 -11.31 11.38
N LYS A 209 -1.10 -12.54 11.16
CA LYS A 209 -1.83 -13.33 12.18
C LYS A 209 -1.05 -13.48 13.48
N ARG A 210 0.27 -13.61 13.40
CA ARG A 210 1.13 -13.68 14.60
C ARG A 210 1.21 -12.34 15.35
N LEU A 211 1.16 -11.22 14.64
CA LEU A 211 1.15 -9.89 15.25
C LEU A 211 -0.21 -9.60 15.92
N GLU A 212 -1.29 -9.99 15.27
CA GLU A 212 -2.65 -9.87 15.79
C GLU A 212 -2.83 -10.67 17.09
N SER A 213 -2.35 -11.93 17.12
CA SER A 213 -2.46 -12.79 18.30
C SER A 213 -1.64 -12.33 19.51
N LYS A 214 -0.59 -11.54 19.30
CA LYS A 214 0.23 -10.95 20.39
C LYS A 214 -0.28 -9.59 20.85
N GLY A 215 -1.15 -8.96 20.08
CA GLY A 215 -1.72 -7.64 20.40
C GLY A 215 -3.11 -7.72 21.05
N ALA A 216 -3.73 -8.89 21.05
CA ALA A 216 -4.95 -9.19 21.78
C ALA A 216 -4.64 -9.64 23.20
#